data_ac02417fa7a0f6d7d347cb1ae4fdcd31
#
_entry.id   ac02417fa7a0f6d7d347cb1ae4fdcd31
#
_cell.length_a   1.000
_cell.length_b   1.000
_cell.length_c   1.000
_cell.angle_alpha   90.00
_cell.angle_beta   90.00
_cell.angle_gamma   90.00
#
_symmetry.space_group_name_H-M   'P 1'
#
loop_
_entity.id
_entity.type
_entity.pdbx_description
1 polymer ?
#
loop_
_entity_poly.entity_id
_entity_poly.type
_entity_poly.pdbx_seq_one_letter_code
_entity_poly.pdbx_strand_id
1 'polypeptide(L)'
;MKDLFRFFCFTFIFISFGQGCLLAGGGSDVYDKAPFPVQLSYYSELESEYAIEHSVDQEDLSLMKRLMLRASVDPVNLIATLXFFGAILHTXAAGYXMKLSHKLEEQXKXNLCNRNFCYVDGKSPVDFKAKLFHFLGEVEAIFGIWILPLLVVITCYHGWSTAAYYIDSRNFTEPLFVVVIMSIAASRPIITFSEKALSCFAQLGKQSIAAWWISILVVAPLLGSFITEPAAMTIAALLLGQQFYQYKPSEVFKYATIGLLFVNISVGGTLTHFAAPPVLMVATKWEWNVPFMLTNFGWRAFLGIIFATALYYLLFRKEFKNLEESRVQAEDIVSEDPVERTPXWVIGVHLSFLAWTVFTLHHPALFIGGFLMFIAFTIATDHHQNAISLKSPLLVGFFLAGLVTHGGLQAWWIEPVLSMLSEQMLFFGSTILTAFNDNAAITFLASQVPAFDHRLVDDVALAKSLQYAVVAGAVTGGGLTVIANAPNPAGQSLXSRFFKGGVSPLNLLLAALTPTLIMVVVFIVIPN
;
A
#
# COMPACT_ATOMS: atom_id res chain seq x y z
N MET A 1 -21.10 -24.31 14.44
CA MET A 1 -20.59 -25.33 13.50
C MET A 1 -19.62 -24.77 12.46
N LYS A 2 -19.98 -23.70 11.70
CA LYS A 2 -19.09 -23.11 10.68
C LYS A 2 -17.77 -22.59 11.26
N ASP A 3 -17.80 -21.97 12.44
CA ASP A 3 -16.60 -21.42 13.07
C ASP A 3 -15.73 -22.51 13.70
N LEU A 4 -16.34 -23.58 14.17
CA LEU A 4 -15.66 -24.78 14.64
C LEU A 4 -14.98 -25.50 13.47
N PHE A 5 -15.64 -25.57 12.32
CA PHE A 5 -15.08 -26.14 11.08
C PHE A 5 -13.87 -25.32 10.59
N ARG A 6 -13.98 -23.99 10.64
CA ARG A 6 -12.86 -23.08 10.27
C ARG A 6 -11.68 -23.20 11.22
N PHE A 7 -11.95 -23.26 12.53
CA PHE A 7 -10.92 -23.52 13.54
C PHE A 7 -10.28 -24.89 13.31
N PHE A 8 -11.09 -25.91 12.99
CA PHE A 8 -10.60 -27.26 12.66
C PHE A 8 -9.76 -27.26 11.37
N CYS A 9 -10.16 -26.51 10.33
CA CYS A 9 -9.34 -26.39 9.12
C CYS A 9 -7.98 -25.73 9.44
N PHE A 10 -7.99 -24.67 10.24
CA PHE A 10 -6.76 -24.00 10.68
C PHE A 10 -5.89 -24.93 11.52
N THR A 11 -6.51 -25.66 12.45
CA THR A 11 -5.83 -26.63 13.33
C THR A 11 -5.36 -27.86 12.52
N PHE A 12 -6.15 -28.31 11.54
CA PHE A 12 -5.79 -29.45 10.67
C PHE A 12 -4.61 -29.11 9.77
N ILE A 13 -4.58 -27.89 9.23
CA ILE A 13 -3.43 -27.37 8.50
C ILE A 13 -2.21 -27.40 9.43
N PHE A 14 -2.32 -26.90 10.67
CA PHE A 14 -1.24 -26.89 11.66
C PHE A 14 -0.78 -28.31 12.07
N ILE A 15 -1.70 -29.24 12.23
CA ILE A 15 -1.40 -30.64 12.60
C ILE A 15 -0.80 -31.40 11.41
N SER A 16 -1.30 -31.19 10.20
CA SER A 16 -0.72 -31.78 8.98
C SER A 16 0.71 -31.26 8.75
N PHE A 17 0.97 -30.00 9.05
CA PHE A 17 2.30 -29.42 9.04
C PHE A 17 3.20 -30.03 10.14
N GLY A 18 2.65 -30.27 11.33
CA GLY A 18 3.38 -30.88 12.46
C GLY A 18 3.84 -32.31 12.15
N GLN A 19 3.04 -33.08 11.42
CA GLN A 19 3.43 -34.44 11.01
C GLN A 19 4.55 -34.41 9.94
N GLY A 20 4.51 -33.45 9.03
CA GLY A 20 5.59 -33.23 8.04
C GLY A 20 6.91 -32.86 8.74
N CYS A 21 6.84 -32.05 9.79
CA CYS A 21 7.99 -31.63 10.58
C CYS A 21 8.65 -32.81 11.33
N LEU A 22 7.86 -33.76 11.82
CA LEU A 22 8.36 -34.97 12.51
C LEU A 22 8.98 -35.99 11.54
N LEU A 23 8.54 -36.00 10.28
CA LEU A 23 9.06 -36.92 9.26
C LEU A 23 10.33 -36.37 8.58
N ALA A 24 10.53 -35.07 8.59
CA ALA A 24 11.72 -34.43 8.00
C ALA A 24 12.99 -34.51 8.87
N GLY A 25 12.86 -34.95 10.14
CA GLY A 25 13.95 -34.98 11.12
C GLY A 25 14.85 -36.22 11.11
N GLY A 26 14.80 -37.05 10.08
CA GLY A 26 15.57 -38.29 10.10
C GLY A 26 16.03 -38.79 8.74
N GLY A 27 17.11 -38.27 8.24
CA GLY A 27 17.75 -38.80 7.02
C GLY A 27 19.01 -38.04 6.69
N SER A 28 20.14 -38.59 7.08
CA SER A 28 21.47 -38.13 6.68
C SER A 28 21.82 -38.69 5.29
N ASP A 29 21.17 -38.18 4.26
CA ASP A 29 21.68 -38.37 2.90
C ASP A 29 22.26 -37.04 2.44
N VAL A 30 23.57 -37.04 2.24
CA VAL A 30 24.37 -35.94 1.71
C VAL A 30 24.01 -35.79 0.22
N TYR A 31 22.78 -35.41 -0.09
CA TYR A 31 22.49 -34.75 -1.35
C TYR A 31 22.86 -33.28 -1.17
N ASP A 32 23.59 -32.77 -2.11
CA ASP A 32 23.97 -31.35 -2.19
C ASP A 32 22.67 -30.53 -2.30
N LYS A 33 22.06 -30.25 -1.15
CA LYS A 33 20.81 -29.46 -1.10
C LYS A 33 21.09 -28.08 -1.66
N ALA A 34 20.33 -27.69 -2.65
CA ALA A 34 20.36 -26.34 -3.19
C ALA A 34 20.27 -25.32 -2.02
N PRO A 35 21.05 -24.23 -2.03
CA PRO A 35 21.01 -23.26 -0.94
C PRO A 35 19.60 -22.63 -0.81
N PHE A 36 19.16 -22.39 0.43
CA PHE A 36 17.84 -21.80 0.67
C PHE A 36 17.97 -20.28 0.82
N PRO A 37 17.16 -19.48 0.12
CA PRO A 37 16.22 -19.85 -0.96
C PRO A 37 16.97 -20.27 -2.23
N VAL A 38 16.36 -21.19 -2.97
CA VAL A 38 16.95 -21.71 -4.23
C VAL A 38 17.12 -20.57 -5.23
N GLN A 39 18.31 -20.43 -5.77
CA GLN A 39 18.64 -19.36 -6.72
C GLN A 39 18.08 -19.67 -8.11
N LEU A 40 17.75 -18.61 -8.87
CA LEU A 40 17.19 -18.74 -10.23
C LEU A 40 18.15 -19.48 -11.19
N SER A 41 19.46 -19.32 -11.03
CA SER A 41 20.49 -20.02 -11.82
C SER A 41 20.36 -21.56 -11.70
N TYR A 42 20.06 -22.05 -10.49
CA TYR A 42 19.86 -23.50 -10.26
C TYR A 42 18.67 -24.03 -11.06
N TYR A 43 17.56 -23.27 -11.11
CA TYR A 43 16.40 -23.67 -11.91
C TYR A 43 16.71 -23.68 -13.41
N SER A 44 17.51 -22.73 -13.89
CA SER A 44 17.92 -22.66 -15.30
C SER A 44 18.79 -23.87 -15.67
N GLU A 45 19.70 -24.27 -14.78
CA GLU A 45 20.53 -25.48 -14.95
C GLU A 45 19.66 -26.73 -15.00
N LEU A 46 18.72 -26.88 -14.05
CA LEU A 46 17.79 -28.01 -14.01
C LEU A 46 16.94 -28.11 -15.29
N GLU A 47 16.44 -26.98 -15.79
CA GLU A 47 15.66 -26.92 -17.04
C GLU A 47 16.50 -27.33 -18.24
N SER A 48 17.78 -26.89 -18.29
CA SER A 48 18.74 -27.28 -19.34
C SER A 48 19.01 -28.77 -19.31
N GLU A 49 19.29 -29.35 -18.14
CA GLU A 49 19.53 -30.79 -17.95
C GLU A 49 18.32 -31.61 -18.42
N TYR A 50 17.12 -31.20 -18.01
CA TYR A 50 15.87 -31.86 -18.43
C TYR A 50 15.69 -31.80 -19.95
N ALA A 51 15.97 -30.63 -20.57
CA ALA A 51 15.85 -30.43 -22.02
C ALA A 51 16.80 -31.37 -22.79
N ILE A 52 18.06 -31.47 -22.34
CA ILE A 52 19.07 -32.36 -22.93
C ILE A 52 18.61 -33.81 -22.80
N GLU A 53 18.18 -34.25 -21.63
CA GLU A 53 17.75 -35.64 -21.36
C GLU A 53 16.58 -36.07 -22.28
N HIS A 54 15.66 -35.11 -22.56
CA HIS A 54 14.46 -35.40 -23.36
C HIS A 54 14.57 -34.96 -24.83
N SER A 55 15.73 -34.47 -25.26
CA SER A 55 16.01 -34.00 -26.64
C SER A 55 15.01 -32.92 -27.10
N VAL A 56 14.73 -31.97 -26.23
CA VAL A 56 13.84 -30.81 -26.47
C VAL A 56 14.67 -29.55 -26.28
N ASP A 57 14.40 -28.49 -27.03
CA ASP A 57 15.03 -27.20 -26.77
C ASP A 57 14.47 -26.62 -25.46
N GLN A 58 15.34 -26.00 -24.65
CA GLN A 58 14.94 -25.38 -23.37
C GLN A 58 13.85 -24.31 -23.58
N GLU A 59 13.91 -23.61 -24.73
CA GLU A 59 12.92 -22.58 -25.07
C GLU A 59 11.53 -23.17 -25.37
N ASP A 60 11.48 -24.43 -25.82
CA ASP A 60 10.23 -25.14 -26.13
C ASP A 60 9.56 -25.77 -24.89
N LEU A 61 10.19 -25.71 -23.71
CA LEU A 61 9.59 -26.21 -22.47
C LEU A 61 8.34 -25.40 -22.12
N SER A 62 7.20 -26.08 -22.05
CA SER A 62 5.95 -25.42 -21.66
C SER A 62 6.06 -24.81 -20.25
N LEU A 63 5.40 -23.68 -20.01
CA LEU A 63 5.36 -23.00 -18.71
C LEU A 63 4.99 -23.99 -17.58
N MET A 64 3.97 -24.81 -17.79
CA MET A 64 3.53 -25.79 -16.79
C MET A 64 4.65 -26.77 -16.42
N LYS A 65 5.44 -27.21 -17.42
CA LYS A 65 6.56 -28.14 -17.18
C LYS A 65 7.66 -27.46 -16.36
N ARG A 66 8.02 -26.21 -16.71
CA ARG A 66 8.99 -25.41 -15.93
C ARG A 66 8.54 -25.29 -14.46
N LEU A 67 7.27 -24.91 -14.25
CA LEU A 67 6.73 -24.75 -12.89
C LEU A 67 6.75 -26.07 -12.10
N MET A 68 6.42 -27.21 -12.75
CA MET A 68 6.48 -28.52 -12.10
C MET A 68 7.91 -28.89 -11.70
N LEU A 69 8.88 -28.66 -12.58
CA LEU A 69 10.31 -28.93 -12.30
C LEU A 69 10.78 -28.10 -11.11
N ARG A 70 10.52 -26.79 -11.14
CA ARG A 70 10.93 -25.87 -10.07
C ARG A 70 10.25 -26.19 -8.72
N ALA A 71 8.97 -26.55 -8.75
CA ALA A 71 8.21 -26.91 -7.54
C ALA A 71 8.75 -28.20 -6.90
N SER A 72 9.30 -29.13 -7.70
CA SER A 72 9.83 -30.40 -7.19
C SER A 72 11.19 -30.26 -6.48
N VAL A 73 11.91 -29.14 -6.69
CA VAL A 73 13.22 -28.90 -6.07
C VAL A 73 13.10 -28.74 -4.55
N ASP A 74 12.13 -27.95 -4.10
CA ASP A 74 11.93 -27.68 -2.67
C ASP A 74 10.43 -27.53 -2.40
N PRO A 75 9.85 -28.37 -1.52
CA PRO A 75 8.44 -28.23 -1.13
C PRO A 75 8.08 -26.86 -0.56
N VAL A 76 9.05 -26.16 0.05
CA VAL A 76 8.82 -24.80 0.59
C VAL A 76 8.43 -23.82 -0.52
N ASN A 77 8.89 -24.01 -1.76
CA ASN A 77 8.49 -23.19 -2.91
C ASN A 77 6.96 -23.10 -3.02
N LEU A 78 6.32 -24.27 -3.12
CA LEU A 78 4.87 -24.35 -3.28
C LEU A 78 4.13 -23.88 -2.01
N ILE A 79 4.60 -24.30 -0.84
CA ILE A 79 3.96 -23.96 0.45
C ILE A 79 4.05 -22.44 0.70
N ALA A 80 5.22 -21.82 0.45
CA ALA A 80 5.42 -20.36 0.59
C ALA A 80 4.50 -19.60 -0.36
N THR A 81 4.31 -20.12 -1.58
CA THR A 81 3.40 -19.52 -2.55
C THR A 81 1.95 -19.64 -2.09
N LEU A 82 1.57 -20.75 -1.53
CA LEU A 82 0.24 -20.89 -0.90
C LEU A 82 0.06 -19.95 0.30
N UNK A 83 1.08 -19.65 1.08
CA UNK A 83 1.12 -18.87 2.02
C UNK A 83 0.90 -17.62 1.66
N PHE A 84 1.55 -17.11 0.55
CA PHE A 84 1.46 -15.79 -0.08
C PHE A 84 0.03 -15.55 -0.65
N PHE A 85 -0.50 -16.48 -1.42
CA PHE A 85 -1.89 -16.39 -1.92
C PHE A 85 -2.91 -16.41 -0.78
N GLY A 86 -2.63 -17.12 0.30
CA GLY A 86 -3.46 -17.11 1.52
C GLY A 86 -3.54 -15.71 2.13
N ALA A 87 -2.42 -14.98 2.15
CA ALA A 87 -2.40 -13.57 2.61
C ALA A 87 -3.28 -12.69 1.70
N ILE A 88 -3.17 -12.87 0.37
CA ILE A 88 -4.00 -12.13 -0.60
C ILE A 88 -5.50 -12.45 -0.36
N LEU A 89 -5.86 -13.71 -0.19
CA LEU A 89 -7.25 -14.12 0.08
C LEU A 89 -7.73 -13.58 1.45
N HIS A 90 -6.86 -13.51 2.45
CA HIS A 90 -7.17 -12.92 3.75
C HIS A 90 -7.47 -11.41 3.59
N THR A 91 -6.75 -10.74 2.75
CA THR A 91 -6.99 -9.32 2.43
C THR A 91 -8.41 -9.08 1.86
N UNK A 92 -8.79 -10.02 1.21
CA UNK A 92 -9.87 -10.02 0.71
C UNK A 92 -10.92 -10.15 1.57
N ALA A 93 -10.71 -10.88 2.57
CA ALA A 93 -11.65 -11.19 3.66
C ALA A 93 -11.59 -10.21 4.86
N ALA A 94 -10.69 -9.28 4.85
CA ALA A 94 -10.45 -8.32 5.95
C ALA A 94 -11.73 -7.59 6.38
N GLY A 95 -12.56 -7.17 5.46
CA GLY A 95 -13.85 -6.51 5.72
C GLY A 95 -14.81 -7.39 6.53
N TYR A 96 -14.76 -8.69 6.37
CA TYR A 96 -15.55 -9.61 7.19
C TYR A 96 -15.01 -9.73 8.62
N UNK A 97 -13.70 -9.64 8.74
CA UNK A 97 -13.07 -9.66 9.85
C UNK A 97 -13.40 -8.59 10.65
N MET A 98 -13.45 -7.39 10.09
CA MET A 98 -13.80 -6.09 10.71
C MET A 98 -15.26 -6.04 11.18
N LYS A 99 -16.19 -6.46 10.35
CA LYS A 99 -17.63 -6.56 10.73
C LYS A 99 -17.85 -7.46 11.94
N LEU A 100 -17.13 -8.57 12.02
CA LEU A 100 -17.22 -9.49 13.17
C LEU A 100 -16.68 -8.83 14.45
N SER A 101 -15.56 -8.09 14.33
CA SER A 101 -15.02 -7.29 15.43
C SER A 101 -16.06 -6.31 15.98
N HIS A 102 -16.68 -5.51 15.12
CA HIS A 102 -17.71 -4.54 15.52
C HIS A 102 -18.89 -5.22 16.20
N LYS A 103 -19.37 -6.34 15.67
CA LYS A 103 -20.45 -7.11 16.27
C LYS A 103 -20.08 -7.60 17.67
N LEU A 104 -18.87 -8.10 17.85
CA LEU A 104 -18.39 -8.56 19.18
C LEU A 104 -18.23 -7.37 20.16
N GLU A 105 -17.75 -6.24 19.68
CA GLU A 105 -17.66 -5.00 20.48
C GLU A 105 -19.05 -4.53 20.94
N GLU A 106 -20.04 -4.53 20.07
CA GLU A 106 -21.44 -4.20 20.40
C GLU A 106 -22.00 -5.17 21.43
N GLN A 107 -21.75 -6.42 21.28
CA GLN A 107 -22.14 -7.44 22.27
C GLN A 107 -21.48 -7.22 23.65
N UNK A 108 -20.45 -6.76 23.58
CA UNK A 108 -19.77 -6.51 24.64
C UNK A 108 -20.33 -5.47 25.33
N LYS A 109 -20.45 -4.36 24.74
CA LYS A 109 -21.06 -3.14 25.33
C LYS A 109 -22.45 -3.41 25.94
N UNK A 110 -23.03 -4.20 25.31
CA UNK A 110 -24.17 -4.53 25.68
C UNK A 110 -24.23 -5.18 26.89
N ASN A 111 -23.53 -6.22 27.03
CA ASN A 111 -23.39 -7.03 28.23
C ASN A 111 -22.90 -6.23 29.47
N LEU A 112 -21.99 -5.34 29.26
CA LEU A 112 -21.45 -4.44 30.30
C LEU A 112 -22.51 -3.44 30.81
N CYS A 113 -23.30 -2.89 29.90
CA CYS A 113 -24.39 -1.97 30.26
C CYS A 113 -25.44 -2.71 31.14
N ASN A 114 -25.76 -3.96 30.81
CA ASN A 114 -26.71 -4.79 31.58
C ASN A 114 -26.18 -5.17 32.96
N ARG A 115 -24.86 -5.12 33.20
CA ARG A 115 -24.21 -5.48 34.46
C ARG A 115 -23.86 -4.29 35.36
N ASN A 116 -24.22 -3.05 34.97
CA ASN A 116 -23.87 -1.80 35.68
C ASN A 116 -22.38 -1.70 36.00
N PHE A 117 -21.52 -2.08 35.05
CA PHE A 117 -20.09 -2.12 35.27
C PHE A 117 -19.52 -0.70 35.33
N CYS A 118 -18.84 -0.37 36.42
CA CYS A 118 -18.12 0.91 36.56
C CYS A 118 -16.76 0.82 35.85
N TYR A 119 -16.41 1.86 35.13
CA TYR A 119 -15.09 1.97 34.49
C TYR A 119 -13.99 2.10 35.54
N VAL A 120 -12.95 1.29 35.43
CA VAL A 120 -11.74 1.42 36.27
C VAL A 120 -10.75 2.32 35.51
N ASP A 121 -10.36 3.41 36.15
CA ASP A 121 -9.42 4.42 35.60
C ASP A 121 -9.88 5.01 34.25
N GLY A 122 -11.20 5.14 34.03
CA GLY A 122 -11.74 5.77 32.83
C GLY A 122 -11.56 4.96 31.54
N LYS A 123 -11.07 3.72 31.63
CA LYS A 123 -10.88 2.84 30.45
C LYS A 123 -12.03 1.86 30.33
N SER A 124 -12.66 1.82 29.15
CA SER A 124 -13.70 0.82 28.87
C SER A 124 -13.09 -0.60 28.82
N PRO A 125 -13.77 -1.59 29.39
CA PRO A 125 -13.33 -2.99 29.27
C PRO A 125 -13.23 -3.40 27.80
N VAL A 126 -12.14 -4.08 27.46
CA VAL A 126 -11.84 -4.48 26.08
C VAL A 126 -12.16 -5.97 25.91
N ASP A 127 -12.98 -6.32 24.93
CA ASP A 127 -13.15 -7.72 24.53
C ASP A 127 -11.94 -8.12 23.68
N PHE A 128 -11.14 -9.05 24.20
CA PHE A 128 -9.95 -9.58 23.52
C PHE A 128 -10.31 -10.15 22.13
N LYS A 129 -11.43 -10.89 22.03
CA LYS A 129 -11.86 -11.48 20.74
C LYS A 129 -12.17 -10.39 19.71
N ALA A 130 -12.89 -9.33 20.14
CA ALA A 130 -13.19 -8.20 19.26
C ALA A 130 -11.91 -7.55 18.76
N LYS A 131 -10.93 -7.27 19.64
CA LYS A 131 -9.65 -6.66 19.26
C LYS A 131 -8.80 -7.58 18.39
N LEU A 132 -8.84 -8.89 18.62
CA LEU A 132 -8.17 -9.86 17.76
C LEU A 132 -8.75 -9.84 16.34
N PHE A 133 -10.09 -9.89 16.21
CA PHE A 133 -10.74 -9.81 14.89
C PHE A 133 -10.52 -8.45 14.22
N HIS A 134 -10.44 -7.38 15.00
CA HIS A 134 -10.06 -6.06 14.48
C HIS A 134 -8.66 -6.11 13.87
N PHE A 135 -7.68 -6.63 14.59
CA PHE A 135 -6.30 -6.74 14.12
C PHE A 135 -6.20 -7.65 12.87
N LEU A 136 -6.94 -8.78 12.86
CA LEU A 136 -7.00 -9.67 11.69
C LEU A 136 -7.72 -9.02 10.49
N GLY A 137 -8.53 -7.99 10.73
CA GLY A 137 -9.20 -7.21 9.69
C GLY A 137 -8.44 -5.96 9.23
N GLU A 138 -7.31 -5.65 9.86
CA GLU A 138 -6.43 -4.54 9.43
C GLU A 138 -5.65 -4.99 8.18
N VAL A 139 -6.02 -4.47 7.01
CA VAL A 139 -5.42 -4.84 5.71
C VAL A 139 -3.89 -4.75 5.78
N GLU A 140 -3.40 -3.68 6.39
CA GLU A 140 -1.97 -3.41 6.51
C GLU A 140 -1.24 -4.38 7.46
N ALA A 141 -1.93 -5.16 8.29
CA ALA A 141 -1.30 -6.15 9.17
C ALA A 141 -1.13 -7.53 8.51
N ILE A 142 -1.92 -7.82 7.47
CA ILE A 142 -2.12 -9.20 6.99
C ILE A 142 -0.82 -9.85 6.53
N PHE A 143 -0.06 -9.22 5.63
CA PHE A 143 1.19 -9.82 5.14
C PHE A 143 2.20 -10.07 6.27
N GLY A 144 2.25 -9.15 7.26
CA GLY A 144 3.08 -9.34 8.45
C GLY A 144 2.63 -10.51 9.33
N ILE A 145 1.31 -10.68 9.51
CA ILE A 145 0.74 -11.82 10.26
C ILE A 145 1.14 -13.16 9.62
N TRP A 146 1.10 -13.22 8.28
CA TRP A 146 1.41 -14.45 7.54
C TRP A 146 2.91 -14.81 7.53
N ILE A 147 3.80 -13.91 8.00
CA ILE A 147 5.21 -14.27 8.26
C ILE A 147 5.31 -15.44 9.27
N LEU A 148 4.43 -15.45 10.30
CA LEU A 148 4.50 -16.47 11.36
C LEU A 148 4.33 -17.90 10.79
N PRO A 149 3.27 -18.24 10.04
CA PRO A 149 3.19 -19.58 9.44
C PRO A 149 4.33 -19.84 8.43
N LEU A 150 4.79 -18.82 7.69
CA LEU A 150 5.93 -18.98 6.79
C LEU A 150 7.19 -19.38 7.54
N LEU A 151 7.50 -18.71 8.67
CA LEU A 151 8.66 -19.05 9.52
C LEU A 151 8.56 -20.47 10.06
N VAL A 152 7.35 -20.89 10.47
CA VAL A 152 7.12 -22.28 10.92
C VAL A 152 7.46 -23.25 9.79
N VAL A 153 7.00 -23.00 8.59
CA VAL A 153 7.27 -23.86 7.40
C VAL A 153 8.79 -23.94 7.14
N ILE A 154 9.47 -22.80 7.05
CA ILE A 154 10.93 -22.79 6.79
C ILE A 154 11.67 -23.54 7.91
N THR A 155 11.27 -23.32 9.17
CA THR A 155 11.89 -23.98 10.33
C THR A 155 11.69 -25.51 10.26
N CYS A 156 10.51 -25.97 9.90
CA CYS A 156 10.20 -27.41 9.79
C CYS A 156 10.99 -28.10 8.69
N TYR A 157 11.20 -27.46 7.55
CA TYR A 157 11.88 -28.09 6.39
C TYR A 157 13.41 -27.87 6.40
N HIS A 158 13.88 -26.71 6.87
CA HIS A 158 15.28 -26.29 6.74
C HIS A 158 15.95 -25.95 8.09
N GLY A 159 15.19 -25.96 9.19
CA GLY A 159 15.70 -25.66 10.53
C GLY A 159 15.64 -24.17 10.88
N TRP A 160 15.66 -23.88 12.19
CA TRP A 160 15.56 -22.51 12.74
C TRP A 160 16.69 -21.58 12.26
N SER A 161 17.92 -22.09 12.16
CA SER A 161 19.07 -21.29 11.72
C SER A 161 18.86 -20.76 10.30
N THR A 162 18.31 -21.60 9.40
CA THR A 162 17.98 -21.18 8.02
C THR A 162 16.85 -20.16 8.00
N ALA A 163 15.81 -20.37 8.81
CA ALA A 163 14.68 -19.42 8.92
C ALA A 163 15.16 -18.05 9.42
N ALA A 164 15.99 -18.02 10.46
CA ALA A 164 16.58 -16.79 11.01
C ALA A 164 17.46 -16.08 9.96
N TYR A 165 18.38 -16.84 9.34
CA TYR A 165 19.24 -16.30 8.28
C TYR A 165 18.44 -15.75 7.10
N TYR A 166 17.35 -16.42 6.71
CA TYR A 166 16.48 -15.96 5.65
C TYR A 166 15.92 -14.57 5.97
N ILE A 167 15.39 -14.37 7.20
CA ILE A 167 14.87 -13.05 7.62
C ILE A 167 16.00 -12.01 7.64
N ASP A 168 17.14 -12.35 8.24
CA ASP A 168 18.28 -11.42 8.37
C ASP A 168 18.84 -10.99 7.00
N SER A 169 18.70 -11.85 5.97
CA SER A 169 19.16 -11.56 4.60
C SER A 169 18.19 -10.67 3.81
N ARG A 170 16.96 -10.41 4.33
CA ARG A 170 16.00 -9.54 3.65
C ARG A 170 16.32 -8.07 3.88
N ASN A 171 16.07 -7.25 2.88
CA ASN A 171 16.27 -5.80 2.99
C ASN A 171 15.00 -5.14 3.55
N PHE A 172 15.06 -4.69 4.79
CA PHE A 172 13.96 -3.99 5.45
C PHE A 172 14.15 -2.46 5.45
N THR A 173 15.07 -1.92 4.67
CA THR A 173 15.33 -0.47 4.59
C THR A 173 14.06 0.30 4.20
N GLU A 174 13.39 -0.14 3.13
CA GLU A 174 12.16 0.52 2.64
C GLU A 174 11.00 0.42 3.65
N PRO A 175 10.69 -0.74 4.24
CA PRO A 175 9.71 -0.83 5.33
C PRO A 175 9.99 0.11 6.52
N LEU A 176 11.25 0.14 6.99
CA LEU A 176 11.65 1.02 8.11
C LEU A 176 11.55 2.50 7.72
N PHE A 177 11.98 2.86 6.52
CA PHE A 177 11.88 4.22 5.99
C PHE A 177 10.43 4.70 5.99
N VAL A 178 9.48 3.85 5.52
CA VAL A 178 8.06 4.20 5.47
C VAL A 178 7.51 4.49 6.88
N VAL A 179 7.89 3.70 7.89
CA VAL A 179 7.49 3.95 9.28
C VAL A 179 7.92 5.36 9.72
N VAL A 180 9.18 5.70 9.45
CA VAL A 180 9.76 7.00 9.87
C VAL A 180 9.10 8.15 9.12
N ILE A 181 9.11 8.11 7.77
CA ILE A 181 8.63 9.25 6.97
C ILE A 181 7.14 9.50 7.18
N MET A 182 6.32 8.45 7.31
CA MET A 182 4.89 8.58 7.58
C MET A 182 4.63 9.18 8.97
N SER A 183 5.43 8.79 9.97
CA SER A 183 5.29 9.32 11.35
C SER A 183 5.57 10.83 11.38
N ILE A 184 6.61 11.28 10.68
CA ILE A 184 6.97 12.69 10.58
C ILE A 184 5.89 13.45 9.78
N ALA A 185 5.48 12.91 8.63
CA ALA A 185 4.52 13.54 7.72
C ALA A 185 3.12 13.69 8.35
N ALA A 186 2.74 12.78 9.26
CA ALA A 186 1.45 12.82 9.96
C ALA A 186 1.45 13.82 11.15
N SER A 187 2.55 14.53 11.41
CA SER A 187 2.64 15.50 12.51
C SER A 187 1.83 16.77 12.20
N ARG A 188 1.28 17.40 13.26
CA ARG A 188 0.48 18.63 13.15
C ARG A 188 1.17 19.75 12.35
N PRO A 189 2.49 20.03 12.54
CA PRO A 189 3.15 21.09 11.75
C PRO A 189 3.19 20.80 10.24
N ILE A 190 3.40 19.53 9.82
CA ILE A 190 3.39 19.15 8.39
C ILE A 190 1.97 19.26 7.82
N ILE A 191 0.96 18.81 8.58
CA ILE A 191 -0.46 18.94 8.18
C ILE A 191 -0.80 20.42 8.00
N THR A 192 -0.43 21.28 8.97
CA THR A 192 -0.67 22.73 8.91
C THR A 192 0.02 23.37 7.69
N PHE A 193 1.24 22.95 7.38
CA PHE A 193 1.97 23.40 6.18
C PHE A 193 1.18 23.04 4.90
N SER A 194 0.71 21.80 4.82
CA SER A 194 -0.03 21.29 3.65
C SER A 194 -1.38 22.01 3.50
N GLU A 195 -2.10 22.23 4.61
CA GLU A 195 -3.36 22.99 4.63
C GLU A 195 -3.15 24.42 4.12
N LYS A 196 -2.08 25.08 4.57
CA LYS A 196 -1.73 26.45 4.10
C LYS A 196 -1.42 26.44 2.59
N ALA A 197 -0.69 25.46 2.11
CA ALA A 197 -0.38 25.34 0.66
C ALA A 197 -1.69 25.19 -0.13
N LEU A 198 -2.59 24.28 0.29
CA LEU A 198 -3.88 24.06 -0.36
C LEU A 198 -4.76 25.31 -0.33
N SER A 199 -4.81 26.00 0.82
CA SER A 199 -5.54 27.27 1.00
C SER A 199 -5.03 28.35 0.05
N CYS A 200 -3.72 28.46 -0.13
CA CYS A 200 -3.09 29.42 -1.05
C CYS A 200 -3.60 29.22 -2.49
N PHE A 201 -3.69 27.96 -2.94
CA PHE A 201 -4.26 27.64 -4.27
C PHE A 201 -5.77 27.93 -4.32
N ALA A 202 -6.51 27.59 -3.28
CA ALA A 202 -7.95 27.86 -3.20
C ALA A 202 -8.26 29.37 -3.22
N GLN A 203 -7.36 30.22 -2.71
CA GLN A 203 -7.50 31.69 -2.76
C GLN A 203 -7.56 32.22 -4.19
N LEU A 204 -6.92 31.56 -5.16
CA LEU A 204 -6.99 31.96 -6.58
C LEU A 204 -8.45 31.91 -7.11
N GLY A 205 -9.29 31.03 -6.55
CA GLY A 205 -10.73 30.93 -6.85
C GLY A 205 -11.62 31.47 -5.72
N LYS A 206 -11.13 32.47 -4.96
CA LYS A 206 -11.87 33.17 -3.88
C LYS A 206 -12.38 32.20 -2.78
N GLN A 207 -11.67 31.12 -2.56
CA GLN A 207 -12.01 30.08 -1.57
C GLN A 207 -13.42 29.49 -1.74
N SER A 208 -13.96 29.51 -3.00
CA SER A 208 -15.22 28.86 -3.33
C SER A 208 -15.12 27.33 -3.12
N ILE A 209 -16.26 26.65 -2.98
CA ILE A 209 -16.30 25.18 -2.87
C ILE A 209 -15.55 24.52 -4.04
N ALA A 210 -15.75 25.03 -5.26
CA ALA A 210 -15.05 24.54 -6.46
C ALA A 210 -13.54 24.75 -6.37
N ALA A 211 -13.10 25.91 -5.87
CA ALA A 211 -11.67 26.24 -5.72
C ALA A 211 -11.00 25.30 -4.70
N TRP A 212 -11.61 25.06 -3.55
CA TRP A 212 -11.14 24.09 -2.58
C TRP A 212 -11.10 22.69 -3.14
N TRP A 213 -12.18 22.26 -3.81
CA TRP A 213 -12.27 20.91 -4.41
C TRP A 213 -11.16 20.69 -5.45
N ILE A 214 -10.91 21.67 -6.34
CA ILE A 214 -9.82 21.61 -7.34
C ILE A 214 -8.46 21.59 -6.61
N SER A 215 -8.24 22.50 -5.65
CA SER A 215 -6.99 22.57 -4.90
C SER A 215 -6.69 21.23 -4.22
N ILE A 216 -7.68 20.64 -3.55
CA ILE A 216 -7.50 19.37 -2.84
C ILE A 216 -7.20 18.24 -3.83
N LEU A 217 -7.94 18.14 -4.94
CA LEU A 217 -7.81 17.01 -5.89
C LEU A 217 -6.62 17.14 -6.84
N VAL A 218 -6.01 18.33 -6.95
CA VAL A 218 -4.79 18.53 -7.76
C VAL A 218 -3.56 18.64 -6.86
N VAL A 219 -3.59 19.59 -5.91
CA VAL A 219 -2.38 19.93 -5.16
C VAL A 219 -2.04 18.86 -4.10
N ALA A 220 -3.05 18.29 -3.38
CA ALA A 220 -2.76 17.30 -2.36
C ALA A 220 -2.13 16.02 -2.94
N PRO A 221 -2.62 15.44 -4.06
CA PRO A 221 -1.92 14.31 -4.70
C PRO A 221 -0.47 14.62 -5.07
N LEU A 222 -0.21 15.80 -5.64
CA LEU A 222 1.15 16.21 -6.03
C LEU A 222 2.05 16.43 -4.80
N LEU A 223 1.51 17.03 -3.72
CA LEU A 223 2.21 17.13 -2.43
C LEU A 223 2.52 15.75 -1.87
N GLY A 224 1.69 14.75 -2.16
CA GLY A 224 1.91 13.34 -1.79
C GLY A 224 3.30 12.84 -2.19
N SER A 225 3.84 13.34 -3.29
CA SER A 225 5.22 13.03 -3.73
C SER A 225 6.32 13.55 -2.78
N PHE A 226 5.97 14.42 -1.85
CA PHE A 226 6.94 15.03 -0.91
C PHE A 226 6.66 14.66 0.54
N ILE A 227 5.37 14.48 0.88
CA ILE A 227 4.93 14.18 2.25
C ILE A 227 4.39 12.75 2.41
N THR A 228 4.47 11.93 1.39
CA THR A 228 3.95 10.56 1.18
C THR A 228 2.44 10.52 0.86
N GLU A 229 2.06 9.49 0.11
CA GLU A 229 0.66 9.26 -0.29
C GLU A 229 -0.31 9.13 0.91
N PRO A 230 0.02 8.37 1.99
CA PRO A 230 -0.90 8.27 3.12
C PRO A 230 -1.14 9.60 3.84
N ALA A 231 -0.13 10.46 3.97
CA ALA A 231 -0.29 11.81 4.55
C ALA A 231 -1.19 12.66 3.64
N ALA A 232 -0.92 12.66 2.33
CA ALA A 232 -1.71 13.40 1.34
C ALA A 232 -3.17 12.95 1.33
N MET A 233 -3.42 11.63 1.36
CA MET A 233 -4.77 11.04 1.42
C MET A 233 -5.52 11.52 2.67
N THR A 234 -4.87 11.48 3.82
CA THR A 234 -5.47 11.90 5.10
C THR A 234 -5.87 13.38 5.06
N ILE A 235 -4.95 14.25 4.64
CA ILE A 235 -5.17 15.70 4.55
C ILE A 235 -6.30 15.98 3.54
N ALA A 236 -6.24 15.36 2.35
CA ALA A 236 -7.23 15.55 1.31
C ALA A 236 -8.63 15.11 1.77
N ALA A 237 -8.74 13.93 2.42
CA ALA A 237 -10.01 13.40 2.91
C ALA A 237 -10.62 14.30 4.00
N LEU A 238 -9.80 14.78 4.95
CA LEU A 238 -10.24 15.70 6.02
C LEU A 238 -10.76 17.01 5.42
N LEU A 239 -9.98 17.61 4.51
CA LEU A 239 -10.35 18.90 3.88
C LEU A 239 -11.55 18.76 2.95
N LEU A 240 -11.67 17.65 2.19
CA LEU A 240 -12.89 17.37 1.42
C LEU A 240 -14.11 17.24 2.33
N GLY A 241 -13.94 16.61 3.50
CA GLY A 241 -14.99 16.55 4.51
C GLY A 241 -15.49 17.94 4.90
N GLN A 242 -14.55 18.84 5.20
CA GLN A 242 -14.82 20.21 5.66
C GLN A 242 -15.24 21.17 4.54
N GLN A 243 -14.64 21.08 3.35
CA GLN A 243 -14.79 22.09 2.30
C GLN A 243 -15.74 21.65 1.18
N PHE A 244 -16.23 20.38 1.20
CA PHE A 244 -17.07 19.86 0.15
C PHE A 244 -18.21 18.96 0.66
N TYR A 245 -17.88 17.84 1.36
CA TYR A 245 -18.89 16.83 1.75
C TYR A 245 -19.91 17.35 2.75
N GLN A 246 -19.53 18.31 3.64
CA GLN A 246 -20.46 18.89 4.62
C GLN A 246 -21.63 19.64 3.96
N TYR A 247 -21.44 20.13 2.73
CA TYR A 247 -22.51 20.84 1.96
C TYR A 247 -23.45 19.88 1.24
N LYS A 248 -23.33 18.59 1.51
CA LYS A 248 -24.24 17.50 1.07
C LYS A 248 -24.41 17.44 -0.47
N PRO A 249 -23.32 17.29 -1.25
CA PRO A 249 -23.43 17.05 -2.68
C PRO A 249 -24.23 15.78 -2.98
N SER A 250 -24.70 15.63 -4.23
CA SER A 250 -25.45 14.44 -4.66
C SER A 250 -24.61 13.15 -4.47
N GLU A 251 -25.28 12.02 -4.32
CA GLU A 251 -24.59 10.71 -4.14
C GLU A 251 -23.65 10.42 -5.33
N VAL A 252 -24.06 10.76 -6.55
CA VAL A 252 -23.22 10.59 -7.75
C VAL A 252 -21.95 11.42 -7.63
N PHE A 253 -22.05 12.69 -7.22
CA PHE A 253 -20.91 13.59 -7.10
C PHE A 253 -20.00 13.20 -5.93
N LYS A 254 -20.58 12.68 -4.83
CA LYS A 254 -19.79 12.13 -3.70
C LYS A 254 -18.89 10.98 -4.17
N TYR A 255 -19.48 9.99 -4.89
CA TYR A 255 -18.71 8.85 -5.42
C TYR A 255 -17.70 9.29 -6.48
N ALA A 256 -18.10 10.19 -7.39
CA ALA A 256 -17.19 10.76 -8.39
C ALA A 256 -15.96 11.39 -7.73
N THR A 257 -16.16 12.13 -6.62
CA THR A 257 -15.08 12.82 -5.89
C THR A 257 -14.15 11.82 -5.19
N ILE A 258 -14.68 10.81 -4.48
CA ILE A 258 -13.81 9.84 -3.77
C ILE A 258 -13.06 8.94 -4.76
N GLY A 259 -13.69 8.53 -5.88
CA GLY A 259 -13.03 7.77 -6.95
C GLY A 259 -11.88 8.57 -7.58
N LEU A 260 -12.14 9.84 -7.90
CA LEU A 260 -11.13 10.76 -8.44
C LEU A 260 -9.99 10.98 -7.43
N LEU A 261 -10.30 11.16 -6.14
CA LEU A 261 -9.30 11.31 -5.07
C LEU A 261 -8.37 10.10 -5.03
N PHE A 262 -8.92 8.88 -5.01
CA PHE A 262 -8.13 7.64 -4.90
C PHE A 262 -7.17 7.49 -6.09
N VAL A 263 -7.67 7.74 -7.30
CA VAL A 263 -6.84 7.64 -8.52
C VAL A 263 -5.77 8.74 -8.53
N ASN A 264 -6.14 9.97 -8.23
CA ASN A 264 -5.19 11.10 -8.23
C ASN A 264 -4.08 10.91 -7.17
N ILE A 265 -4.41 10.41 -5.97
CA ILE A 265 -3.40 10.13 -4.92
C ILE A 265 -2.44 9.02 -5.38
N SER A 266 -2.98 7.95 -5.97
CA SER A 266 -2.15 6.81 -6.42
C SER A 266 -1.14 7.22 -7.50
N VAL A 267 -1.51 8.08 -8.44
CA VAL A 267 -0.57 8.53 -9.47
C VAL A 267 0.24 9.76 -9.02
N GLY A 268 -0.33 10.59 -8.13
CA GLY A 268 0.29 11.82 -7.65
C GLY A 268 1.57 11.62 -6.84
N GLY A 269 1.74 10.43 -6.24
CA GLY A 269 2.96 10.06 -5.51
C GLY A 269 4.18 9.80 -6.39
N THR A 270 4.04 9.80 -7.72
CA THR A 270 5.09 9.36 -8.66
C THR A 270 6.06 10.46 -9.11
N LEU A 271 5.98 11.67 -8.58
CA LEU A 271 6.96 12.73 -8.90
C LEU A 271 8.33 12.45 -8.26
N THR A 272 8.37 11.66 -7.20
CA THR A 272 9.59 11.26 -6.51
C THR A 272 9.68 9.74 -6.40
N HIS A 273 10.87 9.24 -6.13
CA HIS A 273 11.15 7.81 -6.05
C HIS A 273 10.88 7.21 -4.65
N PHE A 274 10.50 8.03 -3.66
CA PHE A 274 10.42 7.60 -2.26
C PHE A 274 9.02 7.72 -1.65
N ALA A 275 8.05 8.37 -2.32
CA ALA A 275 6.78 8.73 -1.68
C ALA A 275 5.67 7.71 -1.90
N ALA A 276 5.66 7.05 -3.07
CA ALA A 276 4.67 6.05 -3.44
C ALA A 276 5.22 4.65 -3.16
N PRO A 277 4.55 3.82 -2.35
CA PRO A 277 5.06 2.46 -2.05
C PRO A 277 5.41 1.63 -3.28
N PRO A 278 4.61 1.58 -4.37
CA PRO A 278 4.99 0.79 -5.55
C PRO A 278 6.25 1.27 -6.26
N VAL A 279 6.58 2.56 -6.16
CA VAL A 279 7.83 3.12 -6.70
C VAL A 279 8.98 2.82 -5.73
N LEU A 280 8.78 3.10 -4.44
CA LEU A 280 9.81 2.92 -3.40
C LEU A 280 10.37 1.49 -3.40
N MET A 281 9.49 0.48 -3.55
CA MET A 281 9.87 -0.95 -3.51
C MET A 281 10.81 -1.35 -4.65
N VAL A 282 10.89 -0.57 -5.74
CA VAL A 282 11.72 -0.89 -6.90
C VAL A 282 12.82 0.15 -7.15
N ALA A 283 12.67 1.35 -6.63
CA ALA A 283 13.51 2.51 -6.98
C ALA A 283 15.00 2.25 -6.69
N THR A 284 15.31 1.70 -5.53
CA THR A 284 16.70 1.36 -5.15
C THR A 284 17.28 0.31 -6.10
N LYS A 285 16.51 -0.74 -6.39
CA LYS A 285 16.94 -1.87 -7.23
C LYS A 285 17.14 -1.45 -8.68
N TRP A 286 16.26 -0.59 -9.21
CA TRP A 286 16.31 -0.13 -10.62
C TRP A 286 17.02 1.23 -10.78
N GLU A 287 17.64 1.74 -9.71
CA GLU A 287 18.44 2.97 -9.67
C GLU A 287 17.63 4.22 -10.11
N TRP A 288 16.34 4.24 -9.76
CA TRP A 288 15.45 5.37 -10.06
C TRP A 288 15.65 6.50 -9.04
N ASN A 289 15.76 7.70 -9.54
CA ASN A 289 15.95 8.94 -8.76
C ASN A 289 14.88 9.97 -9.10
N VAL A 290 14.89 11.14 -8.43
CA VAL A 290 13.88 12.19 -8.66
C VAL A 290 13.86 12.66 -10.11
N PRO A 291 15.00 13.00 -10.76
CA PRO A 291 14.98 13.34 -12.18
C PRO A 291 14.33 12.27 -13.07
N PHE A 292 14.65 11.00 -12.86
CA PHE A 292 14.05 9.89 -13.60
C PHE A 292 12.52 9.87 -13.42
N MET A 293 12.06 10.00 -12.16
CA MET A 293 10.62 10.00 -11.87
C MET A 293 9.91 11.17 -12.54
N LEU A 294 10.47 12.37 -12.46
CA LEU A 294 9.86 13.57 -13.07
C LEU A 294 9.75 13.43 -14.60
N THR A 295 10.79 12.88 -15.25
CA THR A 295 10.84 12.77 -16.73
C THR A 295 10.01 11.61 -17.27
N ASN A 296 9.81 10.53 -16.51
CA ASN A 296 9.12 9.34 -17.00
C ASN A 296 7.68 9.21 -16.47
N PHE A 297 7.41 9.61 -15.23
CA PHE A 297 6.12 9.45 -14.56
C PHE A 297 5.48 10.77 -14.15
N GLY A 298 6.22 11.65 -13.50
CA GLY A 298 5.70 12.81 -12.78
C GLY A 298 4.91 13.78 -13.65
N TRP A 299 5.43 14.15 -14.83
CA TRP A 299 4.72 15.08 -15.72
C TRP A 299 3.45 14.45 -16.32
N ARG A 300 3.47 13.12 -16.56
CA ARG A 300 2.28 12.38 -17.02
C ARG A 300 1.21 12.35 -15.91
N ALA A 301 1.62 12.02 -14.69
CA ALA A 301 0.74 12.05 -13.51
C ALA A 301 0.12 13.45 -13.35
N PHE A 302 0.94 14.50 -13.44
CA PHE A 302 0.48 15.90 -13.37
C PHE A 302 -0.60 16.18 -14.43
N LEU A 303 -0.34 15.84 -15.70
CA LEU A 303 -1.31 16.05 -16.78
C LEU A 303 -2.59 15.23 -16.56
N GLY A 304 -2.45 13.97 -16.18
CA GLY A 304 -3.59 13.08 -15.90
C GLY A 304 -4.48 13.64 -14.79
N ILE A 305 -3.88 14.09 -13.69
CA ILE A 305 -4.58 14.70 -12.55
C ILE A 305 -5.35 15.96 -13.01
N ILE A 306 -4.70 16.84 -13.80
CA ILE A 306 -5.31 18.06 -14.32
C ILE A 306 -6.50 17.71 -15.22
N PHE A 307 -6.30 16.79 -16.20
CA PHE A 307 -7.36 16.40 -17.15
C PHE A 307 -8.54 15.75 -16.43
N ALA A 308 -8.28 14.81 -15.52
CA ALA A 308 -9.33 14.12 -14.78
C ALA A 308 -10.13 15.11 -13.92
N THR A 309 -9.43 15.98 -13.17
CA THR A 309 -10.07 16.99 -12.29
C THR A 309 -10.85 18.02 -13.12
N ALA A 310 -10.29 18.51 -14.23
CA ALA A 310 -10.95 19.46 -15.13
C ALA A 310 -12.22 18.85 -15.75
N LEU A 311 -12.14 17.60 -16.21
CA LEU A 311 -13.32 16.89 -16.76
C LEU A 311 -14.45 16.81 -15.72
N TYR A 312 -14.12 16.39 -14.50
CA TYR A 312 -15.13 16.27 -13.43
C TYR A 312 -15.68 17.65 -13.03
N TYR A 313 -14.84 18.67 -12.98
CA TYR A 313 -15.29 20.05 -12.72
C TYR A 313 -16.32 20.50 -13.78
N LEU A 314 -16.05 20.23 -15.06
CA LEU A 314 -16.97 20.59 -16.16
C LEU A 314 -18.28 19.81 -16.07
N LEU A 315 -18.23 18.51 -15.74
CA LEU A 315 -19.41 17.65 -15.61
C LEU A 315 -20.32 18.12 -14.46
N PHE A 316 -19.73 18.52 -13.34
CA PHE A 316 -20.48 18.89 -12.13
C PHE A 316 -20.58 20.40 -11.88
N ARG A 317 -20.23 21.25 -12.87
CA ARG A 317 -20.20 22.72 -12.71
C ARG A 317 -21.52 23.33 -12.23
N LYS A 318 -22.67 22.75 -12.64
CA LYS A 318 -24.00 23.21 -12.18
C LYS A 318 -24.19 22.90 -10.70
N GLU A 319 -23.76 21.74 -10.28
CA GLU A 319 -23.89 21.31 -8.89
C GLU A 319 -23.01 22.17 -7.96
N PHE A 320 -21.81 22.55 -8.41
CA PHE A 320 -20.96 23.50 -7.66
C PHE A 320 -21.66 24.83 -7.39
N LYS A 321 -22.41 25.38 -8.37
CA LYS A 321 -23.18 26.62 -8.18
C LYS A 321 -24.23 26.45 -7.07
N ASN A 322 -24.99 25.33 -7.13
CA ASN A 322 -26.02 25.03 -6.13
C ASN A 322 -25.43 24.90 -4.71
N LEU A 323 -24.26 24.23 -4.61
CA LEU A 323 -23.56 24.05 -3.34
C LEU A 323 -23.08 25.40 -2.77
N GLU A 324 -22.55 26.28 -3.63
CA GLU A 324 -22.06 27.62 -3.23
C GLU A 324 -23.21 28.48 -2.70
N GLU A 325 -24.38 28.44 -3.35
CA GLU A 325 -25.59 29.13 -2.88
C GLU A 325 -26.01 28.63 -1.49
N SER A 326 -25.95 27.31 -1.26
CA SER A 326 -26.25 26.69 0.04
C SER A 326 -25.23 27.09 1.11
N ARG A 327 -23.97 27.26 0.74
CA ARG A 327 -22.88 27.68 1.62
C ARG A 327 -23.12 29.11 2.16
N VAL A 328 -23.42 30.05 1.25
CA VAL A 328 -23.66 31.45 1.59
C VAL A 328 -24.80 31.57 2.62
N GLN A 329 -25.84 30.73 2.49
CA GLN A 329 -26.98 30.72 3.42
C GLN A 329 -26.62 30.15 4.80
N ALA A 330 -25.58 29.30 4.89
CA ALA A 330 -25.16 28.63 6.13
C ALA A 330 -24.11 29.41 6.94
N GLU A 331 -23.30 30.25 6.30
CA GLU A 331 -22.20 30.98 6.93
C GLU A 331 -22.64 32.02 7.96
N ASP A 332 -23.91 32.43 7.95
CA ASP A 332 -24.47 33.39 8.96
C ASP A 332 -24.56 32.82 10.40
N ILE A 333 -24.14 31.55 10.63
CA ILE A 333 -24.46 30.83 11.89
C ILE A 333 -23.22 30.31 12.66
N VAL A 334 -22.00 30.31 12.10
CA VAL A 334 -20.86 29.63 12.74
C VAL A 334 -19.75 30.60 13.15
N SER A 335 -19.50 30.70 14.47
CA SER A 335 -18.28 31.29 15.02
C SER A 335 -17.15 30.25 15.06
N GLU A 336 -16.02 30.55 14.44
CA GLU A 336 -14.82 29.69 14.51
C GLU A 336 -14.13 29.90 15.87
N ASP A 337 -13.89 28.81 16.60
CA ASP A 337 -12.99 28.81 17.75
C ASP A 337 -11.55 29.09 17.28
N PRO A 338 -10.81 29.98 17.98
CA PRO A 338 -9.43 30.27 17.59
C PRO A 338 -8.51 29.07 17.82
N VAL A 339 -8.16 28.38 16.73
CA VAL A 339 -7.16 27.30 16.78
C VAL A 339 -5.77 27.93 16.93
N GLU A 340 -5.03 27.50 17.94
CA GLU A 340 -3.66 27.97 18.18
C GLU A 340 -2.78 27.66 16.97
N ARG A 341 -2.16 28.69 16.38
CA ARG A 341 -1.35 28.58 15.15
C ARG A 341 0.02 28.00 15.46
N THR A 342 0.38 26.91 14.76
CA THR A 342 1.73 26.35 14.82
C THR A 342 2.76 27.36 14.29
N PRO A 343 3.82 27.74 15.07
CA PRO A 343 4.84 28.70 14.62
C PRO A 343 5.60 28.22 13.39
N UNK A 344 5.96 28.84 12.63
CA UNK A 344 6.57 28.57 11.50
C UNK A 344 7.79 27.89 11.62
N TRP A 345 8.66 28.43 12.67
CA TRP A 345 9.96 27.76 12.91
C TRP A 345 9.77 26.27 13.25
N VAL A 346 8.73 25.90 13.98
CA VAL A 346 8.39 24.50 14.27
C VAL A 346 8.12 23.74 12.97
N ILE A 347 7.36 24.35 12.04
CA ILE A 347 7.10 23.77 10.71
C ILE A 347 8.44 23.57 9.97
N GLY A 348 9.32 24.57 9.99
CA GLY A 348 10.64 24.50 9.35
C GLY A 348 11.49 23.34 9.88
N VAL A 349 11.50 23.14 11.19
CA VAL A 349 12.24 22.02 11.83
C VAL A 349 11.65 20.66 11.40
N HIS A 350 10.30 20.53 11.35
CA HIS A 350 9.65 19.29 10.89
C HIS A 350 9.98 18.99 9.43
N LEU A 351 9.95 20.01 8.56
CA LEU A 351 10.35 19.87 7.15
C LEU A 351 11.84 19.48 7.03
N SER A 352 12.70 19.98 7.93
CA SER A 352 14.13 19.59 7.96
C SER A 352 14.29 18.12 8.34
N PHE A 353 13.52 17.61 9.31
CA PHE A 353 13.54 16.18 9.66
C PHE A 353 13.03 15.31 8.52
N LEU A 354 11.98 15.76 7.83
CA LEU A 354 11.45 15.06 6.65
C LEU A 354 12.50 15.00 5.54
N ALA A 355 13.12 16.15 5.23
CA ALA A 355 14.21 16.24 4.23
C ALA A 355 15.40 15.36 4.62
N TRP A 356 15.79 15.36 5.92
CA TRP A 356 16.87 14.49 6.43
C TRP A 356 16.55 13.01 6.20
N THR A 357 15.31 12.60 6.50
CA THR A 357 14.86 11.21 6.31
C THR A 357 14.98 10.80 4.82
N VAL A 358 14.54 11.66 3.90
CA VAL A 358 14.64 11.42 2.46
C VAL A 358 16.12 11.36 2.02
N PHE A 359 16.94 12.30 2.47
CA PHE A 359 18.35 12.38 2.11
C PHE A 359 19.13 11.15 2.58
N THR A 360 18.74 10.55 3.70
CA THR A 360 19.41 9.39 4.30
C THR A 360 18.69 8.06 4.03
N LEU A 361 17.79 7.99 3.03
CA LEU A 361 16.96 6.82 2.69
C LEU A 361 17.77 5.50 2.66
N HIS A 362 18.98 5.53 2.09
CA HIS A 362 19.83 4.33 1.95
C HIS A 362 20.68 4.02 3.20
N HIS A 363 20.50 4.79 4.28
CA HIS A 363 21.29 4.67 5.52
C HIS A 363 20.37 4.53 6.74
N PRO A 364 19.83 3.31 7.03
CA PRO A 364 18.84 3.11 8.12
C PRO A 364 19.27 3.69 9.46
N ALA A 365 20.52 3.54 9.85
CA ALA A 365 21.03 4.08 11.11
C ALA A 365 20.86 5.62 11.19
N LEU A 366 21.03 6.33 10.06
CA LEU A 366 20.93 7.80 10.02
C LEU A 366 19.47 8.27 10.08
N PHE A 367 18.57 7.66 9.29
CA PHE A 367 17.16 8.11 9.34
C PHE A 367 16.47 7.67 10.63
N ILE A 368 16.80 6.51 11.20
CA ILE A 368 16.29 6.08 12.51
C ILE A 368 16.82 7.02 13.61
N GLY A 369 18.13 7.34 13.58
CA GLY A 369 18.74 8.30 14.51
C GLY A 369 18.08 9.67 14.42
N GLY A 370 17.83 10.15 13.18
CA GLY A 370 17.06 11.39 12.91
C GLY A 370 15.66 11.32 13.48
N PHE A 371 14.98 10.18 13.36
CA PHE A 371 13.64 9.97 13.92
C PHE A 371 13.63 10.04 15.44
N LEU A 372 14.64 9.48 16.12
CA LEU A 372 14.78 9.57 17.58
C LEU A 372 14.96 11.04 18.01
N MET A 373 15.76 11.80 17.24
CA MET A 373 15.92 13.25 17.47
C MET A 373 14.61 14.01 17.23
N PHE A 374 13.85 13.63 16.19
CA PHE A 374 12.52 14.15 15.90
C PHE A 374 11.56 13.93 17.09
N ILE A 375 11.53 12.70 17.64
CA ILE A 375 10.69 12.39 18.82
C ILE A 375 11.09 13.28 20.00
N ALA A 376 12.38 13.44 20.28
CA ALA A 376 12.87 14.33 21.35
C ALA A 376 12.41 15.79 21.10
N PHE A 377 12.48 16.25 19.86
CA PHE A 377 12.03 17.58 19.46
C PHE A 377 10.52 17.76 19.68
N THR A 378 9.70 16.74 19.33
CA THR A 378 8.23 16.84 19.53
C THR A 378 7.87 16.88 21.01
N ILE A 379 8.61 16.17 21.87
CA ILE A 379 8.44 16.24 23.33
C ILE A 379 8.79 17.66 23.83
N ALA A 380 9.88 18.24 23.34
CA ALA A 380 10.32 19.58 23.74
C ALA A 380 9.38 20.69 23.26
N THR A 381 8.57 20.43 22.23
CA THR A 381 7.61 21.38 21.65
C THR A 381 6.16 20.88 21.78
N ASP A 382 5.87 20.12 22.83
CA ASP A 382 4.60 19.40 23.03
C ASP A 382 3.36 20.31 22.89
N HIS A 383 3.44 21.57 23.37
CA HIS A 383 2.35 22.52 23.27
C HIS A 383 1.98 22.94 21.83
N HIS A 384 2.87 22.69 20.87
CA HIS A 384 2.61 22.92 19.43
C HIS A 384 2.32 21.62 18.68
N GLN A 385 2.27 20.49 19.37
CA GLN A 385 2.17 19.16 18.78
C GLN A 385 0.85 18.47 19.10
N ASN A 386 0.48 17.53 18.29
CA ASN A 386 -0.44 16.45 18.67
C ASN A 386 0.40 15.21 18.97
N ALA A 387 -0.11 14.31 19.79
CA ALA A 387 0.56 13.03 20.05
C ALA A 387 0.88 12.33 18.72
N ILE A 388 2.13 11.88 18.55
CA ILE A 388 2.54 11.19 17.31
C ILE A 388 1.75 9.89 17.20
N SER A 389 1.00 9.74 16.12
CA SER A 389 0.27 8.52 15.83
C SER A 389 1.21 7.55 15.10
N LEU A 390 1.68 6.52 15.80
CA LEU A 390 2.58 5.50 15.25
C LEU A 390 1.81 4.29 14.68
N LYS A 391 0.51 4.13 15.01
CA LYS A 391 -0.25 2.94 14.63
C LYS A 391 -0.23 2.70 13.11
N SER A 392 -0.68 3.68 12.33
CA SER A 392 -0.75 3.54 10.88
C SER A 392 0.63 3.36 10.22
N PRO A 393 1.64 4.20 10.53
CA PRO A 393 2.99 3.98 10.01
C PRO A 393 3.56 2.58 10.30
N LEU A 394 3.39 2.08 11.54
CA LEU A 394 3.87 0.76 11.93
C LEU A 394 3.13 -0.36 11.16
N LEU A 395 1.82 -0.22 10.95
CA LEU A 395 1.05 -1.21 10.19
C LEU A 395 1.50 -1.25 8.73
N VAL A 396 1.72 -0.10 8.09
CA VAL A 396 2.21 -0.03 6.70
C VAL A 396 3.64 -0.61 6.62
N GLY A 397 4.52 -0.27 7.56
CA GLY A 397 5.87 -0.87 7.64
C GLY A 397 5.81 -2.39 7.82
N PHE A 398 4.90 -2.88 8.66
CA PHE A 398 4.68 -4.30 8.91
C PHE A 398 4.17 -5.02 7.65
N PHE A 399 3.25 -4.37 6.91
CA PHE A 399 2.78 -4.84 5.60
C PHE A 399 3.95 -5.00 4.62
N LEU A 400 4.77 -3.95 4.47
CA LEU A 400 5.89 -3.97 3.52
C LEU A 400 6.96 -4.98 3.94
N ALA A 401 7.23 -5.11 5.24
CA ALA A 401 8.15 -6.14 5.77
C ALA A 401 7.62 -7.55 5.46
N GLY A 402 6.31 -7.76 5.63
CA GLY A 402 5.63 -9.00 5.25
C GLY A 402 5.78 -9.29 3.77
N LEU A 403 5.57 -8.26 2.95
CA LEU A 403 5.69 -8.36 1.48
C LEU A 403 7.12 -8.75 1.07
N VAL A 404 8.14 -8.11 1.63
CA VAL A 404 9.56 -8.41 1.36
C VAL A 404 9.87 -9.86 1.74
N THR A 405 9.37 -10.30 2.91
CA THR A 405 9.61 -11.65 3.43
C THR A 405 8.96 -12.71 2.53
N HIS A 406 7.69 -12.56 2.21
CA HIS A 406 6.95 -13.52 1.35
C HIS A 406 7.43 -13.49 -0.10
N GLY A 407 7.62 -12.27 -0.63
CA GLY A 407 7.97 -12.05 -2.04
C GLY A 407 9.34 -12.60 -2.39
N GLY A 408 10.28 -12.63 -1.43
CA GLY A 408 11.60 -13.20 -1.63
C GLY A 408 11.60 -14.70 -1.96
N LEU A 409 10.47 -15.40 -1.75
CA LEU A 409 10.31 -16.82 -2.07
C LEU A 409 9.41 -17.05 -3.29
N GLN A 410 9.06 -15.99 -4.05
CA GLN A 410 8.13 -16.13 -5.18
C GLN A 410 8.83 -16.18 -6.55
N ALA A 411 10.12 -15.92 -6.61
CA ALA A 411 10.87 -15.80 -7.87
C ALA A 411 10.76 -17.07 -8.75
N TRP A 412 10.67 -18.25 -8.14
CA TRP A 412 10.64 -19.55 -8.84
C TRP A 412 9.50 -19.68 -9.86
N TRP A 413 8.34 -19.06 -9.57
CA TRP A 413 7.17 -19.12 -10.46
C TRP A 413 6.94 -17.80 -11.19
N ILE A 414 7.24 -16.66 -10.53
CA ILE A 414 7.02 -15.32 -11.09
C ILE A 414 7.92 -15.09 -12.30
N GLU A 415 9.18 -15.52 -12.22
CA GLU A 415 10.17 -15.28 -13.29
C GLU A 415 9.71 -15.90 -14.63
N PRO A 416 9.37 -17.19 -14.72
CA PRO A 416 8.93 -17.73 -16.03
C PRO A 416 7.57 -17.18 -16.48
N VAL A 417 6.70 -16.75 -15.56
CA VAL A 417 5.39 -16.17 -15.92
C VAL A 417 5.56 -14.76 -16.49
N LEU A 418 6.26 -13.87 -15.78
CA LEU A 418 6.38 -12.46 -16.17
C LEU A 418 7.30 -12.28 -17.39
N SER A 419 8.31 -13.14 -17.55
CA SER A 419 9.23 -13.08 -18.71
C SER A 419 8.54 -13.33 -20.06
N MET A 420 7.34 -13.92 -20.03
CA MET A 420 6.55 -14.19 -21.25
C MET A 420 5.62 -13.02 -21.63
N LEU A 421 5.48 -12.00 -20.77
CA LEU A 421 4.49 -10.94 -20.97
C LEU A 421 5.10 -9.76 -21.73
N SER A 422 4.33 -9.25 -22.71
CA SER A 422 4.68 -7.99 -23.40
C SER A 422 4.45 -6.78 -22.49
N GLU A 423 5.00 -5.63 -22.86
CA GLU A 423 4.80 -4.36 -22.15
C GLU A 423 3.32 -4.05 -21.91
N GLN A 424 2.49 -4.26 -22.95
CA GLN A 424 1.04 -4.00 -22.86
C GLN A 424 0.36 -4.95 -21.88
N MET A 425 0.70 -6.24 -21.92
CA MET A 425 0.17 -7.25 -20.99
C MET A 425 0.57 -6.92 -19.55
N LEU A 426 1.81 -6.47 -19.34
CA LEU A 426 2.30 -6.05 -18.02
C LEU A 426 1.56 -4.82 -17.51
N PHE A 427 1.38 -3.79 -18.36
CA PHE A 427 0.66 -2.57 -17.97
C PHE A 427 -0.78 -2.89 -17.56
N PHE A 428 -1.55 -3.54 -18.46
CA PHE A 428 -2.96 -3.84 -18.20
C PHE A 428 -3.12 -4.89 -17.11
N GLY A 429 -2.24 -5.90 -17.11
CA GLY A 429 -2.21 -6.93 -16.07
C GLY A 429 -1.96 -6.32 -14.69
N SER A 430 -0.97 -5.45 -14.57
CA SER A 430 -0.66 -4.74 -13.32
C SER A 430 -1.84 -3.86 -12.89
N THR A 431 -2.46 -3.12 -13.82
CA THR A 431 -3.63 -2.27 -13.54
C THR A 431 -4.78 -3.11 -12.96
N ILE A 432 -5.09 -4.25 -13.59
CA ILE A 432 -6.21 -5.11 -13.18
C ILE A 432 -5.89 -5.82 -11.85
N LEU A 433 -4.69 -6.40 -11.74
CA LEU A 433 -4.27 -7.16 -10.55
C LEU A 433 -4.22 -6.25 -9.32
N THR A 434 -3.83 -4.99 -9.49
CA THR A 434 -3.81 -3.99 -8.42
C THR A 434 -5.21 -3.78 -7.82
N ALA A 435 -6.28 -3.89 -8.60
CA ALA A 435 -7.65 -3.79 -8.07
C ALA A 435 -7.97 -4.88 -7.01
N PHE A 436 -7.23 -6.00 -7.01
CA PHE A 436 -7.43 -7.13 -6.10
C PHE A 436 -6.27 -7.31 -5.09
N ASN A 437 -5.22 -6.51 -5.23
CA ASN A 437 -4.02 -6.60 -4.38
C ASN A 437 -3.35 -5.22 -4.34
N ASP A 438 -2.53 -4.98 -3.34
CA ASP A 438 -1.81 -3.71 -3.19
C ASP A 438 -0.81 -3.50 -4.35
N ASN A 439 -0.71 -2.27 -4.84
CA ASN A 439 0.18 -1.90 -5.95
C ASN A 439 1.68 -2.13 -5.63
N ALA A 440 2.10 -1.95 -4.38
CA ALA A 440 3.48 -2.22 -3.96
C ALA A 440 3.83 -3.71 -4.08
N ALA A 441 2.84 -4.60 -3.83
CA ALA A 441 3.03 -6.04 -4.00
C ALA A 441 3.34 -6.39 -5.46
N ILE A 442 2.59 -5.79 -6.40
CA ILE A 442 2.76 -6.05 -7.85
C ILE A 442 4.17 -5.63 -8.31
N THR A 443 4.59 -4.42 -7.95
CA THR A 443 5.90 -3.89 -8.38
C THR A 443 7.05 -4.64 -7.69
N PHE A 444 6.92 -4.95 -6.40
CA PHE A 444 7.95 -5.72 -5.68
C PHE A 444 8.15 -7.11 -6.32
N LEU A 445 7.07 -7.82 -6.62
CA LEU A 445 7.15 -9.15 -7.26
C LEU A 445 7.83 -9.06 -8.63
N ALA A 446 7.47 -8.04 -9.44
CA ALA A 446 8.11 -7.81 -10.74
C ALA A 446 9.63 -7.55 -10.58
N SER A 447 10.03 -6.86 -9.51
CA SER A 447 11.44 -6.59 -9.25
C SER A 447 12.28 -7.85 -8.98
N GLN A 448 11.64 -8.98 -8.67
CA GLN A 448 12.35 -10.25 -8.46
C GLN A 448 12.76 -10.93 -9.78
N VAL A 449 12.27 -10.44 -10.94
CA VAL A 449 12.51 -11.02 -12.26
C VAL A 449 13.77 -10.41 -12.89
N PRO A 450 14.82 -11.22 -13.18
CA PRO A 450 16.07 -10.69 -13.77
C PRO A 450 15.87 -9.97 -15.11
N ALA A 451 14.90 -10.41 -15.94
CA ALA A 451 14.59 -9.79 -17.23
C ALA A 451 14.18 -8.30 -17.09
N PHE A 452 13.75 -7.88 -15.90
CA PHE A 452 13.38 -6.47 -15.64
C PHE A 452 14.55 -5.66 -15.06
N ASP A 453 15.68 -6.29 -14.76
CA ASP A 453 16.85 -5.56 -14.22
C ASP A 453 17.78 -5.22 -15.40
N HIS A 454 17.77 -3.95 -15.78
CA HIS A 454 18.54 -3.42 -16.92
C HIS A 454 20.07 -3.62 -16.76
N ARG A 455 20.55 -4.00 -15.58
CA ARG A 455 21.97 -4.30 -15.31
C ARG A 455 22.32 -5.76 -15.59
N LEU A 456 21.31 -6.63 -15.73
CA LEU A 456 21.48 -8.08 -15.86
C LEU A 456 21.14 -8.60 -17.26
N VAL A 457 20.65 -7.73 -18.16
CA VAL A 457 20.19 -8.10 -19.50
C VAL A 457 20.92 -7.32 -20.59
N ASP A 458 21.02 -7.91 -21.78
CA ASP A 458 21.64 -7.29 -22.94
C ASP A 458 20.75 -6.18 -23.53
N ASP A 459 19.43 -6.41 -23.56
CA ASP A 459 18.48 -5.40 -24.06
C ASP A 459 18.00 -4.48 -22.93
N VAL A 460 18.81 -3.50 -22.65
CA VAL A 460 18.57 -2.46 -21.63
C VAL A 460 17.28 -1.67 -21.93
N ALA A 461 16.98 -1.42 -23.22
CA ALA A 461 15.81 -0.64 -23.62
C ALA A 461 14.52 -1.41 -23.29
N LEU A 462 14.49 -2.70 -23.63
CA LEU A 462 13.35 -3.56 -23.31
C LEU A 462 13.15 -3.66 -21.78
N ALA A 463 14.21 -3.89 -21.01
CA ALA A 463 14.12 -3.97 -19.55
C ALA A 463 13.50 -2.69 -18.96
N LYS A 464 13.96 -1.53 -19.40
CA LYS A 464 13.43 -0.22 -18.94
C LYS A 464 11.96 -0.04 -19.33
N SER A 465 11.55 -0.50 -20.52
CA SER A 465 10.14 -0.41 -20.92
C SER A 465 9.24 -1.34 -20.10
N LEU A 466 9.73 -2.55 -19.76
CA LEU A 466 9.01 -3.49 -18.90
C LEU A 466 8.88 -2.93 -17.46
N GLN A 467 9.97 -2.32 -16.92
CA GLN A 467 9.94 -1.62 -15.63
C GLN A 467 8.87 -0.52 -15.62
N TYR A 468 8.89 0.33 -16.66
CA TYR A 468 7.91 1.40 -16.81
C TYR A 468 6.48 0.83 -16.86
N ALA A 469 6.25 -0.17 -17.70
CA ALA A 469 4.92 -0.75 -17.93
C ALA A 469 4.31 -1.30 -16.63
N VAL A 470 5.09 -2.06 -15.83
CA VAL A 470 4.57 -2.65 -14.61
C VAL A 470 4.25 -1.59 -13.54
N VAL A 471 5.12 -0.58 -13.38
CA VAL A 471 4.92 0.47 -12.37
C VAL A 471 3.79 1.41 -12.81
N ALA A 472 3.78 1.85 -14.08
CA ALA A 472 2.72 2.71 -14.61
C ALA A 472 1.35 2.02 -14.50
N GLY A 473 1.29 0.72 -14.79
CA GLY A 473 0.07 -0.07 -14.61
C GLY A 473 -0.37 -0.16 -13.14
N ALA A 474 0.57 -0.45 -12.25
CA ALA A 474 0.29 -0.59 -10.82
C ALA A 474 -0.22 0.72 -10.19
N VAL A 475 0.41 1.88 -10.52
CA VAL A 475 -0.04 3.18 -9.98
C VAL A 475 -1.38 3.60 -10.60
N THR A 476 -1.62 3.25 -11.88
CA THR A 476 -2.89 3.50 -12.57
C THR A 476 -4.04 2.74 -11.90
N GLY A 477 -3.81 1.48 -11.52
CA GLY A 477 -4.79 0.62 -10.85
C GLY A 477 -5.04 0.95 -9.39
N GLY A 478 -4.12 1.68 -8.74
CA GLY A 478 -4.13 1.88 -7.28
C GLY A 478 -5.33 2.66 -6.72
N GLY A 479 -6.08 3.35 -7.58
CA GLY A 479 -7.30 4.04 -7.14
C GLY A 479 -8.58 3.23 -7.31
N LEU A 480 -8.53 2.04 -7.92
CA LEU A 480 -9.73 1.29 -8.31
C LEU A 480 -10.53 0.76 -7.12
N THR A 481 -9.86 0.31 -6.07
CA THR A 481 -10.51 -0.25 -4.87
C THR A 481 -9.81 0.22 -3.61
N VAL A 482 -10.41 -0.08 -2.47
CA VAL A 482 -9.85 0.26 -1.15
C VAL A 482 -8.53 -0.47 -0.91
N ILE A 483 -8.42 -1.72 -1.37
CA ILE A 483 -7.22 -2.57 -1.14
C ILE A 483 -6.12 -2.35 -2.18
N ALA A 484 -6.40 -1.59 -3.23
CA ALA A 484 -5.47 -1.39 -4.37
C ALA A 484 -4.24 -0.55 -4.01
N ASN A 485 -4.30 0.25 -2.94
CA ASN A 485 -3.19 1.10 -2.51
C ASN A 485 -3.28 1.36 -1.00
N ALA A 486 -2.16 1.33 -0.31
CA ALA A 486 -2.04 1.47 1.15
C ALA A 486 -2.79 2.68 1.75
N PRO A 487 -2.83 3.90 1.16
CA PRO A 487 -3.56 5.02 1.75
C PRO A 487 -5.09 4.95 1.61
N ASN A 488 -5.63 4.10 0.74
CA ASN A 488 -7.06 4.11 0.41
C ASN A 488 -7.97 3.79 1.62
N PRO A 489 -7.64 2.83 2.51
CA PRO A 489 -8.45 2.58 3.70
C PRO A 489 -8.62 3.81 4.59
N ALA A 490 -7.57 4.63 4.75
CA ALA A 490 -7.64 5.87 5.54
C ALA A 490 -8.61 6.87 4.88
N GLY A 491 -8.49 7.06 3.56
CA GLY A 491 -9.40 7.92 2.79
C GLY A 491 -10.85 7.45 2.90
N GLN A 492 -11.09 6.16 2.74
CA GLN A 492 -12.43 5.58 2.89
C GLN A 492 -12.99 5.80 4.30
N SER A 493 -12.21 5.51 5.33
CA SER A 493 -12.62 5.65 6.74
C SER A 493 -13.06 7.08 7.05
N LEU A 494 -12.28 8.04 6.68
CA LEU A 494 -12.57 9.47 6.89
C LEU A 494 -13.80 9.97 6.10
N UNK A 495 -14.02 9.52 4.88
CA UNK A 495 -14.92 9.85 4.15
C UNK A 495 -16.14 9.20 4.37
N SER A 496 -16.21 7.97 5.03
CA SER A 496 -17.35 7.05 5.20
C SER A 496 -18.59 7.69 5.84
N ARG A 497 -18.41 8.54 6.82
CA ARG A 497 -19.51 9.23 7.53
C ARG A 497 -20.43 10.08 6.64
N PHE A 498 -19.98 10.43 5.45
CA PHE A 498 -20.76 11.25 4.50
C PHE A 498 -21.61 10.41 3.54
N PHE A 499 -21.51 9.08 3.61
CA PHE A 499 -22.22 8.13 2.75
C PHE A 499 -23.23 7.32 3.58
N LYS A 500 -24.45 7.16 3.06
CA LYS A 500 -25.49 6.36 3.73
C LYS A 500 -25.08 4.88 3.76
N GLY A 501 -24.82 4.37 4.96
CA GLY A 501 -24.37 2.98 5.13
C GLY A 501 -22.88 2.75 4.80
N GLY A 502 -22.10 3.83 4.67
CA GLY A 502 -20.67 3.74 4.33
C GLY A 502 -20.41 3.73 2.83
N VAL A 503 -19.14 3.70 2.45
CA VAL A 503 -18.72 3.69 1.04
C VAL A 503 -18.93 2.30 0.44
N SER A 504 -19.81 2.18 -0.55
CA SER A 504 -20.05 0.93 -1.29
C SER A 504 -18.83 0.59 -2.15
N PRO A 505 -18.23 -0.61 -2.01
CA PRO A 505 -17.08 -1.00 -2.84
C PRO A 505 -17.37 -0.99 -4.35
N LEU A 506 -18.56 -1.44 -4.75
CA LEU A 506 -18.94 -1.45 -6.18
C LEU A 506 -19.08 -0.04 -6.75
N ASN A 507 -19.75 0.86 -6.01
CA ASN A 507 -19.93 2.24 -6.45
C ASN A 507 -18.60 2.99 -6.51
N LEU A 508 -17.69 2.70 -5.58
CA LEU A 508 -16.32 3.24 -5.59
C LEU A 508 -15.56 2.77 -6.83
N LEU A 509 -15.58 1.46 -7.10
CA LEU A 509 -14.94 0.88 -8.29
C LEU A 509 -15.46 1.55 -9.57
N LEU A 510 -16.80 1.64 -9.73
CA LEU A 510 -17.41 2.27 -10.91
C LEU A 510 -17.03 3.76 -11.04
N ALA A 511 -16.98 4.48 -9.92
CA ALA A 511 -16.59 5.89 -9.89
C ALA A 511 -15.11 6.11 -10.24
N ALA A 512 -14.25 5.16 -9.85
CA ALA A 512 -12.82 5.22 -10.12
C ALA A 512 -12.46 4.83 -11.57
N LEU A 513 -13.36 4.14 -12.31
CA LEU A 513 -13.07 3.69 -13.69
C LEU A 513 -12.74 4.85 -14.63
N THR A 514 -13.53 5.93 -14.61
CA THR A 514 -13.33 7.06 -15.54
C THR A 514 -11.96 7.73 -15.32
N PRO A 515 -11.56 8.15 -14.10
CA PRO A 515 -10.23 8.73 -13.93
C PRO A 515 -9.11 7.70 -14.19
N THR A 516 -9.32 6.41 -13.88
CA THR A 516 -8.34 5.35 -14.22
C THR A 516 -8.14 5.27 -15.73
N LEU A 517 -9.22 5.31 -16.53
CA LEU A 517 -9.12 5.30 -18.01
C LEU A 517 -8.36 6.53 -18.53
N ILE A 518 -8.54 7.69 -17.91
CA ILE A 518 -7.74 8.89 -18.25
C ILE A 518 -6.24 8.61 -18.00
N MET A 519 -5.91 8.01 -16.84
CA MET A 519 -4.51 7.68 -16.51
C MET A 519 -3.94 6.62 -17.49
N VAL A 520 -4.74 5.60 -17.87
CA VAL A 520 -4.34 4.61 -18.91
C VAL A 520 -3.93 5.35 -20.19
N VAL A 521 -4.77 6.28 -20.66
CA VAL A 521 -4.48 7.04 -21.89
C VAL A 521 -3.20 7.86 -21.73
N VAL A 522 -3.05 8.55 -20.60
CA VAL A 522 -1.88 9.43 -20.35
C VAL A 522 -0.58 8.63 -20.26
N PHE A 523 -0.59 7.47 -19.58
CA PHE A 523 0.63 6.68 -19.41
C PHE A 523 1.00 5.82 -20.64
N ILE A 524 0.02 5.46 -21.51
CA ILE A 524 0.27 4.65 -22.70
C ILE A 524 0.48 5.51 -23.95
N VAL A 525 -0.42 6.48 -24.20
CA VAL A 525 -0.50 7.18 -25.50
C VAL A 525 0.54 8.30 -25.58
N ILE A 526 0.86 8.95 -24.47
CA ILE A 526 1.81 10.06 -24.50
C ILE A 526 3.24 9.46 -24.50
N PRO A 527 4.00 9.61 -25.60
CA PRO A 527 5.32 8.95 -25.73
C PRO A 527 6.36 9.51 -24.74
N ASN A 528 7.40 8.71 -24.49
CA ASN A 528 8.56 9.09 -23.67
C ASN A 528 9.40 10.14 -24.36
#